data_ffb5b490804301e06903bfc2ed6d53a0
#
_entry.id   ffb5b490804301e06903bfc2ed6d53a0
#
_cell.length_a   1.000
_cell.length_b   1.000
_cell.length_c   1.000
_cell.angle_alpha   90.00
_cell.angle_beta   90.00
_cell.angle_gamma   90.00
#
_symmetry.space_group_name_H-M   'P 1'
#
loop_
_entity.id
_entity.type
_entity.pdbx_description
1 polymer ?
#
loop_
_entity_poly.entity_id
_entity_poly.type
_entity_poly.pdbx_seq_one_letter_code
_entity_poly.pdbx_strand_id
1 'polypeptide(L)'
;NDLKAALTFKDGKVNVKPFDISYKDIKATIGGTHGFDQRMNYNLKFEVPTKYLGSEANALIAKLSPAEAEKVQSIPINALLVGNFTNPKITTDINSAVTKLTTQLVNQQKDRLVKQGTAALTDLLNKNKKPGDTTKTVLPATKEEVKTKVKEEVKTKASDLLNGFFNKKKKPADTTKVN
;
A
#
# COMPACT_ATOMS: atom_id res chain seq x y z
N ASN A 1 29.43 5.66 5.71
CA ASN A 1 28.96 6.15 4.41
C ASN A 1 29.00 7.67 4.43
N ASP A 2 29.75 8.27 3.50
CA ASP A 2 29.86 9.72 3.38
C ASP A 2 28.52 10.29 2.86
N LEU A 3 27.97 11.23 3.59
CA LEU A 3 26.78 11.97 3.17
C LEU A 3 27.24 13.14 2.29
N LYS A 4 26.76 13.19 1.05
CA LYS A 4 27.02 14.30 0.12
C LYS A 4 25.72 15.04 -0.17
N ALA A 5 25.63 16.29 0.24
CA ALA A 5 24.52 17.18 -0.08
C ALA A 5 25.06 18.44 -0.77
N ALA A 6 24.38 18.88 -1.84
CA ALA A 6 24.69 20.13 -2.50
C ALA A 6 23.77 21.25 -1.98
N LEU A 7 24.37 22.34 -1.57
CA LEU A 7 23.69 23.50 -1.01
C LEU A 7 23.88 24.71 -1.91
N THR A 8 22.84 25.54 -2.01
CA THR A 8 22.94 26.88 -2.62
C THR A 8 22.34 27.92 -1.68
N PHE A 9 22.98 29.07 -1.62
CA PHE A 9 22.55 30.19 -0.77
C PHE A 9 22.02 31.30 -1.66
N LYS A 10 20.77 31.70 -1.45
CA LYS A 10 20.16 32.80 -2.18
C LYS A 10 19.03 33.45 -1.34
N ASP A 11 18.98 34.76 -1.34
CA ASP A 11 17.89 35.55 -0.73
C ASP A 11 17.59 35.16 0.73
N GLY A 12 18.64 35.00 1.56
CA GLY A 12 18.51 34.61 2.96
C GLY A 12 18.03 33.19 3.20
N LYS A 13 18.10 32.33 2.17
CA LYS A 13 17.71 30.93 2.24
C LYS A 13 18.84 30.01 1.81
N VAL A 14 18.88 28.83 2.43
CA VAL A 14 19.67 27.70 2.02
C VAL A 14 18.75 26.74 1.26
N ASN A 15 19.09 26.45 0.02
CA ASN A 15 18.43 25.41 -0.75
C ASN A 15 19.28 24.14 -0.74
N VAL A 16 18.71 23.08 -0.23
CA VAL A 16 19.31 21.74 -0.15
C VAL A 16 18.82 20.94 -1.34
N LYS A 17 19.70 20.66 -2.30
CA LYS A 17 19.36 19.80 -3.43
C LYS A 17 19.02 18.40 -2.93
N PRO A 18 18.07 17.69 -3.57
CA PRO A 18 17.73 16.32 -3.17
C PRO A 18 18.97 15.44 -3.09
N PHE A 19 19.09 14.71 -1.99
CA PHE A 19 20.14 13.73 -1.76
C PHE A 19 19.55 12.50 -1.06
N ASP A 20 20.20 11.37 -1.26
CA ASP A 20 19.74 10.09 -0.75
C ASP A 20 20.46 9.72 0.53
N ILE A 21 19.72 9.18 1.50
CA ILE A 21 20.23 8.55 2.70
C ILE A 21 19.61 7.17 2.87
N SER A 22 20.27 6.34 3.66
CA SER A 22 19.73 5.03 4.04
C SER A 22 19.87 4.85 5.55
N TYR A 23 18.81 4.38 6.15
CA TYR A 23 18.81 3.97 7.54
C TYR A 23 18.24 2.55 7.66
N LYS A 24 19.08 1.61 8.06
CA LYS A 24 18.79 0.18 7.94
C LYS A 24 18.44 -0.15 6.47
N ASP A 25 17.24 -0.67 6.22
CA ASP A 25 16.71 -1.00 4.90
C ASP A 25 15.69 0.02 4.35
N ILE A 26 15.52 1.14 5.04
CA ILE A 26 14.72 2.27 4.57
C ILE A 26 15.62 3.23 3.82
N LYS A 27 15.28 3.51 2.57
CA LYS A 27 15.92 4.56 1.77
C LYS A 27 15.09 5.83 1.83
N ALA A 28 15.74 6.98 1.88
CA ALA A 28 15.05 8.27 1.86
C ALA A 28 15.78 9.26 0.95
N THR A 29 15.01 10.01 0.17
CA THR A 29 15.47 11.18 -0.57
C THR A 29 14.99 12.43 0.16
N ILE A 30 15.88 13.34 0.51
CA ILE A 30 15.60 14.54 1.28
C ILE A 30 16.04 15.74 0.47
N GLY A 31 15.16 16.74 0.32
CA GLY A 31 15.48 18.00 -0.33
C GLY A 31 14.53 19.10 0.13
N GLY A 32 14.95 20.35 0.04
CA GLY A 32 14.11 21.45 0.46
C GLY A 32 14.88 22.73 0.76
N THR A 33 14.26 23.58 1.53
CA THR A 33 14.82 24.89 1.88
C THR A 33 14.66 25.19 3.35
N HIS A 34 15.60 25.97 3.89
CA HIS A 34 15.42 26.65 5.17
C HIS A 34 15.97 28.08 5.10
N GLY A 35 15.35 28.98 5.83
CA GLY A 35 15.77 30.36 5.93
C GLY A 35 16.65 30.61 7.15
N PHE A 36 17.39 31.69 7.15
CA PHE A 36 18.07 32.22 8.35
C PHE A 36 17.07 32.71 9.40
N ASP A 37 15.81 32.90 9.01
CA ASP A 37 14.66 33.14 9.90
C ASP A 37 14.15 31.85 10.59
N GLN A 38 14.89 30.72 10.48
CA GLN A 38 14.59 29.40 11.05
C GLN A 38 13.40 28.67 10.42
N ARG A 39 12.75 29.24 9.39
CA ARG A 39 11.69 28.53 8.69
C ARG A 39 12.25 27.45 7.79
N MET A 40 11.55 26.31 7.74
CA MET A 40 11.94 25.20 6.89
C MET A 40 10.77 24.69 6.04
N ASN A 41 11.12 24.13 4.88
CA ASN A 41 10.23 23.43 3.99
C ASN A 41 11.03 22.32 3.29
N TYR A 42 10.87 21.09 3.78
CA TYR A 42 11.56 19.92 3.25
C TYR A 42 10.58 18.89 2.75
N ASN A 43 10.87 18.35 1.58
CA ASN A 43 10.20 17.18 1.04
C ASN A 43 11.07 15.96 1.29
N LEU A 44 10.48 14.92 1.87
CA LEU A 44 11.10 13.66 2.14
C LEU A 44 10.32 12.57 1.40
N LYS A 45 11.02 11.73 0.66
CA LYS A 45 10.46 10.55 0.03
C LYS A 45 11.14 9.32 0.62
N PHE A 46 10.36 8.44 1.22
CA PHE A 46 10.84 7.19 1.81
C PHE A 46 10.43 6.01 0.94
N GLU A 47 11.34 5.06 0.76
CA GLU A 47 11.04 3.71 0.30
C GLU A 47 11.01 2.79 1.52
N VAL A 48 9.81 2.49 1.99
CA VAL A 48 9.60 1.74 3.24
C VAL A 48 9.31 0.28 2.91
N PRO A 49 10.14 -0.67 3.37
CA PRO A 49 9.88 -2.08 3.21
C PRO A 49 8.53 -2.49 3.82
N THR A 50 7.78 -3.29 3.09
CA THR A 50 6.41 -3.67 3.47
C THR A 50 6.34 -4.44 4.77
N LYS A 51 7.42 -5.09 5.21
CA LYS A 51 7.52 -5.74 6.52
C LYS A 51 7.23 -4.80 7.70
N TYR A 52 7.39 -3.48 7.52
CA TYR A 52 7.09 -2.47 8.55
C TYR A 52 5.63 -2.01 8.54
N LEU A 53 4.79 -2.46 7.59
CA LEU A 53 3.40 -2.03 7.44
C LEU A 53 2.41 -2.77 8.36
N GLY A 54 2.92 -3.69 9.18
CA GLY A 54 2.12 -4.46 10.12
C GLY A 54 1.70 -5.84 9.61
N SER A 55 1.12 -6.63 10.50
CA SER A 55 0.79 -8.05 10.26
C SER A 55 -0.25 -8.25 9.16
N GLU A 56 -1.22 -7.35 9.03
CA GLU A 56 -2.31 -7.49 8.07
C GLU A 56 -1.83 -7.31 6.63
N ALA A 57 -1.02 -6.28 6.36
CA ALA A 57 -0.40 -6.08 5.05
C ALA A 57 0.52 -7.27 4.70
N ASN A 58 1.33 -7.72 5.66
CA ASN A 58 2.22 -8.86 5.47
C ASN A 58 1.45 -10.17 5.21
N ALA A 59 0.30 -10.40 5.87
CA ALA A 59 -0.55 -11.56 5.62
C ALA A 59 -1.18 -11.54 4.22
N LEU A 60 -1.50 -10.36 3.67
CA LEU A 60 -1.96 -10.23 2.29
C LEU A 60 -0.84 -10.50 1.29
N ILE A 61 0.36 -9.96 1.55
CA ILE A 61 1.54 -10.17 0.70
C ILE A 61 1.95 -11.65 0.68
N ALA A 62 1.88 -12.34 1.82
CA ALA A 62 2.20 -13.78 1.93
C ALA A 62 1.28 -14.68 1.07
N LYS A 63 0.12 -14.18 0.64
CA LYS A 63 -0.79 -14.89 -0.26
C LYS A 63 -0.49 -14.65 -1.74
N LEU A 64 0.45 -13.79 -2.07
CA LEU A 64 0.88 -13.54 -3.45
C LEU A 64 1.81 -14.65 -3.94
N SER A 65 1.92 -14.79 -5.25
CA SER A 65 3.00 -15.57 -5.84
C SER A 65 4.35 -14.88 -5.59
N PRO A 66 5.48 -15.58 -5.61
CA PRO A 66 6.79 -14.98 -5.41
C PRO A 66 7.07 -13.79 -6.34
N ALA A 67 6.72 -13.91 -7.62
CA ALA A 67 6.89 -12.84 -8.61
C ALA A 67 6.01 -11.60 -8.36
N GLU A 68 4.86 -11.76 -7.72
CA GLU A 68 3.99 -10.66 -7.33
C GLU A 68 4.46 -10.02 -6.02
N ALA A 69 4.91 -10.83 -5.06
CA ALA A 69 5.44 -10.36 -3.79
C ALA A 69 6.71 -9.52 -3.98
N GLU A 70 7.55 -9.89 -4.96
CA GLU A 70 8.75 -9.14 -5.32
C GLU A 70 8.44 -7.70 -5.75
N LYS A 71 7.31 -7.47 -6.41
CA LYS A 71 6.88 -6.14 -6.88
C LYS A 71 6.36 -5.23 -5.77
N VAL A 72 6.10 -5.77 -4.59
CA VAL A 72 5.53 -5.04 -3.45
C VAL A 72 6.41 -5.12 -2.21
N GLN A 73 7.73 -5.25 -2.39
CA GLN A 73 8.69 -5.32 -1.28
C GLN A 73 8.79 -4.02 -0.49
N SER A 74 8.55 -2.88 -1.13
CA SER A 74 8.53 -1.57 -0.49
C SER A 74 7.41 -0.70 -1.04
N ILE A 75 7.03 0.32 -0.28
CA ILE A 75 6.11 1.37 -0.73
C ILE A 75 6.75 2.74 -0.59
N PRO A 76 6.49 3.65 -1.55
CA PRO A 76 6.88 5.03 -1.41
C PRO A 76 5.94 5.75 -0.42
N ILE A 77 6.53 6.46 0.54
CA ILE A 77 5.82 7.33 1.48
C ILE A 77 6.44 8.72 1.37
N ASN A 78 5.59 9.71 1.14
CA ASN A 78 6.02 11.10 1.10
C ASN A 78 5.74 11.77 2.44
N ALA A 79 6.67 12.62 2.88
CA ALA A 79 6.51 13.47 4.03
C ALA A 79 6.89 14.91 3.68
N LEU A 80 6.17 15.84 4.26
CA LEU A 80 6.44 17.26 4.21
C LEU A 80 6.80 17.74 5.63
N LEU A 81 7.97 18.31 5.77
CA LEU A 81 8.46 18.91 7.02
C LEU A 81 8.48 20.43 6.85
N VAL A 82 7.62 21.11 7.59
CA VAL A 82 7.47 22.58 7.55
C VAL A 82 7.49 23.17 8.95
N GLY A 83 7.45 24.49 9.02
CA GLY A 83 7.47 25.24 10.26
C GLY A 83 8.83 25.85 10.53
N ASN A 84 9.24 25.92 11.80
CA ASN A 84 10.57 26.36 12.19
C ASN A 84 11.29 25.28 13.02
N PHE A 85 12.59 25.48 13.23
CA PHE A 85 13.41 24.48 13.95
C PHE A 85 12.94 24.21 15.38
N THR A 86 12.28 25.16 16.01
CA THR A 86 11.75 25.00 17.38
C THR A 86 10.37 24.36 17.43
N ASN A 87 9.61 24.42 16.32
CA ASN A 87 8.27 23.84 16.22
C ASN A 87 8.05 23.23 14.81
N PRO A 88 8.70 22.12 14.50
CA PRO A 88 8.54 21.43 13.22
C PRO A 88 7.17 20.75 13.12
N LYS A 89 6.59 20.79 11.95
CA LYS A 89 5.36 20.08 11.61
C LYS A 89 5.64 19.10 10.49
N ILE A 90 5.29 17.83 10.71
CA ILE A 90 5.43 16.76 9.74
C ILE A 90 4.05 16.28 9.29
N THR A 91 3.85 16.23 7.99
CA THR A 91 2.67 15.63 7.35
C THR A 91 3.13 14.49 6.45
N THR A 92 2.45 13.35 6.48
CA THR A 92 2.77 12.19 5.65
C THR A 92 1.56 11.68 4.91
N ASP A 93 1.77 11.00 3.77
CA ASP A 93 0.73 10.30 3.00
C ASP A 93 0.65 8.80 3.32
N ILE A 94 1.21 8.35 4.43
CA ILE A 94 1.30 6.94 4.81
C ILE A 94 -0.04 6.20 4.76
N ASN A 95 -1.12 6.84 5.22
CA ASN A 95 -2.45 6.23 5.20
C ASN A 95 -2.92 5.99 3.77
N SER A 96 -2.68 6.94 2.88
CA SER A 96 -3.01 6.83 1.44
C SER A 96 -2.16 5.74 0.76
N ALA A 97 -0.87 5.69 1.06
CA ALA A 97 0.04 4.69 0.50
C ALA A 97 -0.35 3.27 0.93
N VAL A 98 -0.63 3.05 2.22
CA VAL A 98 -1.11 1.76 2.75
C VAL A 98 -2.46 1.36 2.15
N THR A 99 -3.40 2.30 2.03
CA THR A 99 -4.71 2.05 1.42
C THR A 99 -4.58 1.62 -0.04
N LYS A 100 -3.74 2.31 -0.81
CA LYS A 100 -3.47 1.93 -2.21
C LYS A 100 -2.88 0.53 -2.32
N LEU A 101 -1.88 0.21 -1.51
CA LEU A 101 -1.29 -1.12 -1.47
C LEU A 101 -2.34 -2.19 -1.14
N THR A 102 -3.11 -2.01 -0.07
CA THR A 102 -4.14 -2.96 0.36
C THR A 102 -5.18 -3.18 -0.73
N THR A 103 -5.65 -2.11 -1.38
CA THR A 103 -6.60 -2.19 -2.50
C THR A 103 -6.02 -2.98 -3.67
N GLN A 104 -4.75 -2.72 -4.01
CA GLN A 104 -4.06 -3.44 -5.07
C GLN A 104 -3.93 -4.93 -4.76
N LEU A 105 -3.53 -5.29 -3.54
CA LEU A 105 -3.39 -6.67 -3.10
C LEU A 105 -4.73 -7.43 -3.13
N VAL A 106 -5.80 -6.80 -2.65
CA VAL A 106 -7.15 -7.37 -2.69
C VAL A 106 -7.62 -7.60 -4.13
N ASN A 107 -7.39 -6.64 -5.03
CA ASN A 107 -7.75 -6.79 -6.44
C ASN A 107 -6.96 -7.93 -7.11
N GLN A 108 -5.67 -8.05 -6.84
CA GLN A 108 -4.85 -9.16 -7.35
C GLN A 108 -5.36 -10.52 -6.88
N GLN A 109 -5.72 -10.66 -5.61
CA GLN A 109 -6.29 -11.90 -5.08
C GLN A 109 -7.64 -12.23 -5.74
N LYS A 110 -8.49 -11.22 -5.95
CA LYS A 110 -9.76 -11.37 -6.65
C LYS A 110 -9.55 -11.88 -8.09
N ASP A 111 -8.62 -11.27 -8.83
CA ASP A 111 -8.35 -11.66 -10.21
C ASP A 111 -7.83 -13.11 -10.29
N ARG A 112 -7.03 -13.55 -9.32
CA ARG A 112 -6.60 -14.95 -9.20
C ARG A 112 -7.77 -15.90 -8.97
N LEU A 113 -8.67 -15.59 -8.05
CA LEU A 113 -9.85 -16.41 -7.76
C LEU A 113 -10.77 -16.52 -8.96
N VAL A 114 -10.99 -15.41 -9.69
CA VAL A 114 -11.79 -15.41 -10.92
C VAL A 114 -11.14 -16.26 -11.99
N LYS A 115 -9.82 -16.17 -12.19
CA LYS A 115 -9.08 -16.98 -13.17
C LYS A 115 -9.12 -18.48 -12.81
N GLN A 116 -8.94 -18.83 -11.55
CA GLN A 116 -9.01 -20.22 -11.08
C GLN A 116 -10.42 -20.79 -11.22
N GLY A 117 -11.45 -20.01 -10.86
CA GLY A 117 -12.85 -20.42 -11.02
C GLY A 117 -13.24 -20.63 -12.47
N THR A 118 -12.79 -19.75 -13.38
CA THR A 118 -13.05 -19.92 -14.82
C THR A 118 -12.29 -21.08 -15.43
N ALA A 119 -11.06 -21.36 -15.00
CA ALA A 119 -10.29 -22.53 -15.44
C ALA A 119 -10.97 -23.84 -15.00
N ALA A 120 -11.35 -23.94 -13.72
CA ALA A 120 -12.07 -25.12 -13.20
C ALA A 120 -13.40 -25.37 -13.92
N LEU A 121 -14.16 -24.31 -14.21
CA LEU A 121 -15.41 -24.41 -15.01
C LEU A 121 -15.14 -24.88 -16.44
N THR A 122 -14.09 -24.36 -17.07
CA THR A 122 -13.69 -24.77 -18.43
C THR A 122 -13.27 -26.24 -18.47
N ASP A 123 -12.53 -26.71 -17.46
CA ASP A 123 -12.12 -28.11 -17.36
C ASP A 123 -13.30 -29.06 -17.13
N LEU A 124 -14.26 -28.67 -16.28
CA LEU A 124 -15.49 -29.43 -16.07
C LEU A 124 -16.35 -29.53 -17.33
N LEU A 125 -16.46 -28.44 -18.09
CA LEU A 125 -17.18 -28.41 -19.35
C LEU A 125 -16.50 -29.27 -20.43
N ASN A 126 -15.17 -29.29 -20.47
CA ASN A 126 -14.41 -30.09 -21.41
C ASN A 126 -14.43 -31.59 -21.06
N LYS A 127 -14.41 -31.94 -19.77
CA LYS A 127 -14.54 -33.34 -19.32
C LYS A 127 -15.90 -33.95 -19.57
N ASN A 128 -16.96 -33.14 -19.62
CA ASN A 128 -18.34 -33.63 -19.90
C ASN A 128 -18.74 -33.62 -21.38
N LYS A 129 -17.86 -33.26 -22.29
CA LYS A 129 -18.11 -33.36 -23.73
C LYS A 129 -17.94 -34.82 -24.18
N LYS A 130 -19.05 -35.55 -24.31
CA LYS A 130 -19.08 -36.76 -25.12
C LYS A 130 -19.02 -36.37 -26.61
N PRO A 131 -18.27 -37.09 -27.46
CA PRO A 131 -18.26 -36.83 -28.89
C PRO A 131 -19.67 -37.05 -29.45
N GLY A 132 -20.34 -36.01 -29.93
CA GLY A 132 -21.62 -36.08 -30.62
C GLY A 132 -22.82 -35.40 -29.95
N ASP A 133 -22.68 -34.79 -28.78
CA ASP A 133 -23.80 -34.14 -28.11
C ASP A 133 -23.84 -32.63 -28.42
N THR A 134 -24.84 -32.22 -29.22
CA THR A 134 -25.14 -30.84 -29.59
C THR A 134 -26.17 -30.17 -28.66
N THR A 135 -26.46 -30.76 -27.50
CA THR A 135 -27.38 -30.15 -26.55
C THR A 135 -26.76 -28.92 -25.89
N LYS A 136 -27.37 -27.79 -26.13
CA LYS A 136 -27.09 -26.54 -25.39
C LYS A 136 -27.42 -26.77 -23.90
N THR A 137 -26.42 -27.15 -23.11
CA THR A 137 -26.55 -27.14 -21.65
C THR A 137 -26.68 -25.70 -21.22
N VAL A 138 -27.85 -25.34 -20.68
CA VAL A 138 -28.11 -24.05 -20.06
C VAL A 138 -27.18 -23.93 -18.87
N LEU A 139 -26.17 -23.11 -18.98
CA LEU A 139 -25.27 -22.74 -17.90
C LEU A 139 -26.07 -22.06 -16.78
N PRO A 140 -26.09 -22.56 -15.56
CA PRO A 140 -26.51 -21.75 -14.44
C PRO A 140 -25.38 -20.75 -14.13
N ALA A 141 -25.73 -19.49 -14.15
CA ALA A 141 -24.90 -18.33 -13.88
C ALA A 141 -23.94 -17.94 -15.01
N THR A 142 -24.31 -16.91 -15.71
CA THR A 142 -23.46 -16.21 -16.68
C THR A 142 -22.19 -15.76 -15.97
N LYS A 143 -21.08 -15.73 -16.72
CA LYS A 143 -19.76 -15.19 -16.29
C LYS A 143 -19.90 -13.85 -15.52
N GLU A 144 -20.97 -13.10 -15.77
CA GLU A 144 -21.34 -11.85 -15.11
C GLU A 144 -21.91 -12.04 -13.71
N GLU A 145 -22.73 -13.05 -13.45
CA GLU A 145 -23.30 -13.31 -12.11
C GLU A 145 -22.25 -13.85 -11.13
N VAL A 146 -21.32 -14.70 -11.61
CA VAL A 146 -20.18 -15.15 -10.80
C VAL A 146 -19.25 -13.97 -10.50
N LYS A 147 -19.00 -13.09 -11.50
CA LYS A 147 -18.25 -11.85 -11.30
C LYS A 147 -18.91 -10.94 -10.27
N THR A 148 -20.23 -10.80 -10.30
CA THR A 148 -20.98 -9.91 -9.41
C THR A 148 -20.97 -10.41 -7.98
N LYS A 149 -21.23 -11.70 -7.74
CA LYS A 149 -21.19 -12.32 -6.40
C LYS A 149 -19.79 -12.27 -5.78
N VAL A 150 -18.75 -12.61 -6.56
CA VAL A 150 -17.35 -12.49 -6.10
C VAL A 150 -16.97 -11.03 -5.85
N LYS A 151 -17.49 -10.08 -6.65
CA LYS A 151 -17.25 -8.65 -6.47
C LYS A 151 -17.86 -8.11 -5.17
N GLU A 152 -19.02 -8.58 -4.79
CA GLU A 152 -19.70 -8.20 -3.55
C GLU A 152 -19.01 -8.78 -2.30
N GLU A 153 -18.68 -10.07 -2.28
CA GLU A 153 -17.97 -10.71 -1.16
C GLU A 153 -16.57 -10.08 -0.93
N VAL A 154 -15.85 -9.78 -2.01
CA VAL A 154 -14.52 -9.14 -1.91
C VAL A 154 -14.64 -7.70 -1.44
N LYS A 155 -15.67 -6.96 -1.87
CA LYS A 155 -15.92 -5.59 -1.41
C LYS A 155 -16.22 -5.55 0.09
N THR A 156 -17.01 -6.50 0.59
CA THR A 156 -17.32 -6.62 2.02
C THR A 156 -16.07 -6.95 2.83
N LYS A 157 -15.30 -7.96 2.42
CA LYS A 157 -14.03 -8.34 3.09
C LYS A 157 -12.96 -7.26 3.02
N ALA A 158 -12.87 -6.50 1.92
CA ALA A 158 -11.97 -5.35 1.82
C ALA A 158 -12.37 -4.21 2.73
N SER A 159 -13.68 -3.95 2.86
CA SER A 159 -14.22 -2.94 3.76
C SER A 159 -13.98 -3.31 5.22
N ASP A 160 -14.15 -4.58 5.59
CA ASP A 160 -13.91 -5.09 6.94
C ASP A 160 -12.42 -5.02 7.32
N LEU A 161 -11.52 -5.33 6.38
CA LEU A 161 -10.07 -5.19 6.56
C LEU A 161 -9.66 -3.72 6.74
N LEU A 162 -10.20 -2.82 5.94
CA LEU A 162 -9.95 -1.38 6.07
C LEU A 162 -10.49 -0.83 7.40
N ASN A 163 -11.70 -1.21 7.80
CA ASN A 163 -12.29 -0.82 9.08
C ASN A 163 -11.49 -1.36 10.27
N GLY A 164 -10.97 -2.58 10.18
CA GLY A 164 -10.06 -3.16 11.17
C GLY A 164 -8.74 -2.39 11.30
N PHE A 165 -8.22 -1.88 10.19
CA PHE A 165 -7.00 -1.06 10.16
C PHE A 165 -7.18 0.30 10.84
N PHE A 166 -8.33 0.95 10.59
CA PHE A 166 -8.59 2.30 11.11
C PHE A 166 -9.14 2.32 12.54
N ASN A 167 -9.88 1.27 12.96
CA ASN A 167 -10.47 1.22 14.29
C ASN A 167 -9.51 0.77 15.41
N LYS A 168 -8.39 0.11 15.09
CA LYS A 168 -7.35 -0.23 16.10
C LYS A 168 -6.62 0.98 16.69
N LYS A 169 -6.77 2.19 16.14
CA LYS A 169 -6.11 3.42 16.64
C LYS A 169 -6.88 4.18 17.73
N LYS A 170 -8.03 3.68 18.21
CA LYS A 170 -8.77 4.30 19.32
C LYS A 170 -8.76 3.42 20.57
N LYS A 171 -7.58 3.18 21.14
CA LYS A 171 -7.49 2.83 22.56
C LYS A 171 -7.15 4.11 23.33
N PRO A 172 -7.97 4.59 24.26
CA PRO A 172 -7.63 5.76 25.06
C PRO A 172 -6.41 5.43 25.93
N ALA A 173 -5.50 6.38 26.03
CA ALA A 173 -4.42 6.30 27.00
C ALA A 173 -5.02 6.24 28.42
N ASP A 174 -4.71 5.17 29.13
CA ASP A 174 -5.04 5.00 30.53
C ASP A 174 -4.23 6.03 31.34
N THR A 175 -4.90 7.08 31.80
CA THR A 175 -4.36 8.03 32.75
C THR A 175 -4.48 7.43 34.14
N THR A 176 -3.56 6.58 34.53
CA THR A 176 -3.41 6.17 35.92
C THR A 176 -2.91 7.36 36.73
N LYS A 177 -3.77 7.89 37.54
CA LYS A 177 -3.47 8.87 38.57
C LYS A 177 -2.44 8.27 39.54
N VAL A 178 -1.31 8.96 39.71
CA VAL A 178 -0.41 8.75 40.85
C VAL A 178 -0.91 9.66 41.96
N ASN A 179 -1.28 9.07 43.07
CA ASN A 179 -1.37 9.72 44.37
C ASN A 179 0.03 9.89 44.96
#